data_f645623a6404aee209c6068f1360211e
#
_entry.id   f645623a6404aee209c6068f1360211e
#
_cell.length_a   1.000
_cell.length_b   1.000
_cell.length_c   1.000
_cell.angle_alpha   90.00
_cell.angle_beta   90.00
_cell.angle_gamma   90.00
#
_symmetry.space_group_name_H-M   'P 1'
#
loop_
_entity.id
_entity.type
_entity.pdbx_description
1 polymer ?
#
loop_
_entity_poly.entity_id
_entity_poly.type
_entity_poly.pdbx_seq_one_letter_code
_entity_poly.pdbx_strand_id
1 'polypeptide(L)'
;MAGIISVSRTDLAQRRQKLRRQRQMKIIQAIWRSFAITVLAGGLLWVAVQPVWMLKAPKQIVMKSGNKLLSDETTQSLLVLSYPQSLWRIEPSAIANSLKKQPTIAQAIVRRRLFPPGLIIEIQERVPVAVTQTPREQNQTNGNKKVTIGLLDASGVWMPLEKYTSLNPTSKLPNLRVIGSPKQYCLYWTQLHKAISQSPVKVMEIDCQNPTNLILKTELGNVHLGVPGPQLSEQIKLLAQMRHLAAKFNSGQIEYIDLKNPEFPLVQMNQKTQKLAPKILKNI
;
A
#
# COMPACT_ATOMS: atom_id res chain seq x y z
N MET A 1 50.79 -58.70 -54.61
CA MET A 1 51.67 -59.05 -53.50
C MET A 1 51.60 -57.93 -52.47
N ALA A 2 50.90 -58.18 -51.35
CA ALA A 2 50.80 -57.18 -50.26
C ALA A 2 52.03 -57.36 -49.36
N GLY A 3 52.93 -56.37 -49.36
CA GLY A 3 54.14 -56.34 -48.53
C GLY A 3 53.75 -56.24 -47.07
N ILE A 4 54.06 -57.29 -46.32
CA ILE A 4 53.94 -57.33 -44.84
C ILE A 4 55.01 -56.37 -44.32
N ILE A 5 54.59 -55.16 -43.90
CA ILE A 5 55.47 -54.23 -43.21
C ILE A 5 55.78 -54.81 -41.84
N SER A 6 56.97 -55.35 -41.67
CA SER A 6 57.46 -55.85 -40.37
C SER A 6 57.66 -54.67 -39.43
N VAL A 7 56.66 -54.48 -38.53
CA VAL A 7 56.75 -53.45 -37.51
C VAL A 7 57.89 -53.81 -36.53
N SER A 8 58.88 -53.00 -36.49
CA SER A 8 60.08 -53.21 -35.61
C SER A 8 59.60 -53.24 -34.11
N ARG A 9 60.24 -54.16 -33.33
CA ARG A 9 60.01 -54.26 -31.87
C ARG A 9 60.25 -52.92 -31.15
N THR A 10 61.10 -52.08 -31.65
CA THR A 10 61.43 -50.76 -31.16
C THR A 10 60.31 -49.76 -31.37
N ASP A 11 59.63 -49.82 -32.53
CA ASP A 11 58.50 -48.96 -32.80
C ASP A 11 57.29 -49.28 -31.93
N LEU A 12 57.07 -50.55 -31.63
CA LEU A 12 56.01 -51.00 -30.71
C LEU A 12 56.29 -50.54 -29.27
N ALA A 13 57.55 -50.61 -28.83
CA ALA A 13 57.96 -50.12 -27.51
C ALA A 13 57.75 -48.59 -27.37
N GLN A 14 58.14 -47.82 -28.40
CA GLN A 14 57.96 -46.35 -28.41
C GLN A 14 56.46 -45.97 -28.42
N ARG A 15 55.64 -46.67 -29.20
CA ARG A 15 54.19 -46.44 -29.21
C ARG A 15 53.53 -46.74 -27.84
N ARG A 16 53.94 -47.84 -27.21
CA ARG A 16 53.47 -48.18 -25.85
C ARG A 16 53.87 -47.11 -24.83
N GLN A 17 55.04 -46.62 -24.93
CA GLN A 17 55.58 -45.57 -24.04
C GLN A 17 54.83 -44.23 -24.25
N LYS A 18 54.57 -43.81 -25.49
CA LYS A 18 53.76 -42.65 -25.82
C LYS A 18 52.31 -42.78 -25.31
N LEU A 19 51.68 -43.94 -25.49
CA LEU A 19 50.32 -44.20 -25.00
C LEU A 19 50.23 -44.20 -23.47
N ARG A 20 51.26 -44.76 -22.79
CA ARG A 20 51.35 -44.68 -21.31
C ARG A 20 51.46 -43.23 -20.84
N ARG A 21 52.33 -42.44 -21.45
CA ARG A 21 52.46 -41.01 -21.12
C ARG A 21 51.19 -40.24 -21.40
N GLN A 22 50.51 -40.49 -22.50
CA GLN A 22 49.20 -39.84 -22.78
C GLN A 22 48.13 -40.24 -21.77
N ARG A 23 48.05 -41.50 -21.36
CA ARG A 23 47.11 -41.94 -20.31
C ARG A 23 47.45 -41.29 -18.97
N GLN A 24 48.74 -41.25 -18.59
CA GLN A 24 49.17 -40.55 -17.37
C GLN A 24 48.81 -39.08 -17.39
N MET A 25 49.05 -38.38 -18.50
CA MET A 25 48.66 -36.96 -18.64
C MET A 25 47.14 -36.73 -18.52
N LYS A 26 46.32 -37.62 -19.09
CA LYS A 26 44.86 -37.53 -18.96
C LYS A 26 44.42 -37.79 -17.51
N ILE A 27 45.01 -38.73 -16.81
CA ILE A 27 44.78 -39.00 -15.39
C ILE A 27 45.18 -37.80 -14.54
N ILE A 28 46.35 -37.23 -14.76
CA ILE A 28 46.83 -36.03 -14.06
C ILE A 28 45.90 -34.85 -14.31
N GLN A 29 45.48 -34.65 -15.57
CA GLN A 29 44.50 -33.61 -15.90
C GLN A 29 43.14 -33.81 -15.22
N ALA A 30 42.67 -35.06 -15.13
CA ALA A 30 41.43 -35.38 -14.45
C ALA A 30 41.54 -35.11 -12.94
N ILE A 31 42.66 -35.52 -12.31
CA ILE A 31 42.92 -35.24 -10.89
C ILE A 31 43.00 -33.73 -10.64
N TRP A 32 43.70 -32.99 -11.48
CA TRP A 32 43.80 -31.53 -11.36
C TRP A 32 42.45 -30.82 -11.49
N ARG A 33 41.62 -31.26 -12.44
CA ARG A 33 40.23 -30.74 -12.58
C ARG A 33 39.39 -31.03 -11.35
N SER A 34 39.43 -32.26 -10.86
CA SER A 34 38.68 -32.63 -9.65
C SER A 34 39.18 -31.85 -8.44
N PHE A 35 40.48 -31.70 -8.27
CA PHE A 35 41.09 -30.91 -7.19
C PHE A 35 40.69 -29.43 -7.28
N ALA A 36 40.76 -28.83 -8.47
CA ALA A 36 40.38 -27.44 -8.69
C ALA A 36 38.90 -27.20 -8.34
N ILE A 37 38.00 -28.11 -8.75
CA ILE A 37 36.57 -28.03 -8.42
C ILE A 37 36.34 -28.15 -6.91
N THR A 38 37.06 -29.09 -6.25
CA THR A 38 36.91 -29.29 -4.79
C THR A 38 37.44 -28.09 -4.01
N VAL A 39 38.55 -27.50 -4.39
CA VAL A 39 39.12 -26.28 -3.77
C VAL A 39 38.17 -25.10 -3.98
N LEU A 40 37.61 -24.94 -5.18
CA LEU A 40 36.68 -23.86 -5.49
C LEU A 40 35.39 -24.02 -4.70
N ALA A 41 34.83 -25.25 -4.64
CA ALA A 41 33.64 -25.54 -3.86
C ALA A 41 33.87 -25.34 -2.35
N GLY A 42 35.00 -25.82 -1.82
CA GLY A 42 35.38 -25.62 -0.42
C GLY A 42 35.63 -24.15 -0.08
N GLY A 43 36.26 -23.39 -0.97
CA GLY A 43 36.46 -21.96 -0.84
C GLY A 43 35.13 -21.17 -0.83
N LEU A 44 34.23 -21.49 -1.73
CA LEU A 44 32.89 -20.90 -1.76
C LEU A 44 32.08 -21.21 -0.50
N LEU A 45 32.15 -22.47 -0.05
CA LEU A 45 31.46 -22.88 1.18
C LEU A 45 32.05 -22.16 2.41
N TRP A 46 33.36 -22.03 2.47
CA TRP A 46 34.04 -21.27 3.54
C TRP A 46 33.64 -19.81 3.55
N VAL A 47 33.54 -19.14 2.40
CA VAL A 47 33.05 -17.77 2.28
C VAL A 47 31.57 -17.66 2.70
N ALA A 48 30.76 -18.65 2.35
CA ALA A 48 29.32 -18.65 2.70
C ALA A 48 29.09 -18.78 4.23
N VAL A 49 29.97 -19.46 4.95
CA VAL A 49 29.85 -19.67 6.41
C VAL A 49 30.50 -18.53 7.22
N GLN A 50 31.19 -17.60 6.59
CA GLN A 50 31.86 -16.50 7.29
C GLN A 50 30.87 -15.66 8.11
N PRO A 51 31.26 -15.22 9.33
CA PRO A 51 30.44 -14.34 10.21
C PRO A 51 30.22 -12.94 9.64
N VAL A 52 30.77 -12.64 8.46
CA VAL A 52 30.54 -11.39 7.71
C VAL A 52 29.06 -11.26 7.30
N TRP A 53 28.35 -12.38 7.09
CA TRP A 53 26.94 -12.42 6.71
C TRP A 53 25.96 -12.34 7.89
N MET A 54 26.44 -11.89 9.04
CA MET A 54 25.59 -11.69 10.22
C MET A 54 25.15 -10.24 10.33
N LEU A 55 23.88 -10.05 10.55
CA LEU A 55 23.31 -8.77 10.94
C LEU A 55 23.64 -8.53 12.43
N LYS A 56 24.62 -7.67 12.71
CA LYS A 56 25.15 -7.43 14.06
C LYS A 56 24.52 -6.22 14.75
N ALA A 57 24.07 -5.24 13.98
CA ALA A 57 23.56 -3.99 14.52
C ALA A 57 22.42 -3.42 13.65
N PRO A 58 21.50 -2.65 14.24
CA PRO A 58 20.42 -1.96 13.53
C PRO A 58 20.92 -1.03 12.41
N LYS A 59 22.12 -0.46 12.54
CA LYS A 59 22.74 0.41 11.52
C LYS A 59 22.96 -0.27 10.15
N GLN A 60 22.94 -1.60 10.09
CA GLN A 60 23.03 -2.36 8.84
C GLN A 60 21.72 -2.44 8.07
N ILE A 61 20.64 -1.91 8.65
CA ILE A 61 19.34 -1.81 8.03
C ILE A 61 19.21 -0.41 7.42
N VAL A 62 19.09 -0.35 6.10
CA VAL A 62 18.82 0.89 5.37
C VAL A 62 17.33 0.99 5.14
N MET A 63 16.69 1.97 5.76
CA MET A 63 15.29 2.25 5.57
C MET A 63 15.12 3.32 4.50
N LYS A 64 14.20 3.06 3.56
CA LYS A 64 13.75 4.01 2.56
C LYS A 64 12.25 4.20 2.76
N SER A 65 11.86 5.31 3.37
CA SER A 65 10.46 5.73 3.47
C SER A 65 10.13 6.69 2.33
N GLY A 66 9.00 6.48 1.68
CA GLY A 66 8.54 7.34 0.58
C GLY A 66 8.20 8.76 1.04
N ASN A 67 7.65 8.92 2.24
CA ASN A 67 7.15 10.21 2.74
C ASN A 67 7.97 10.81 3.90
N LYS A 68 9.02 10.13 4.39
CA LYS A 68 9.85 10.56 5.54
C LYS A 68 9.06 10.89 6.83
N LEU A 69 7.83 10.44 6.93
CA LEU A 69 6.95 10.70 8.08
C LEU A 69 7.27 9.81 9.28
N LEU A 70 7.74 8.59 9.02
CA LEU A 70 8.19 7.67 10.07
C LEU A 70 9.66 7.94 10.39
N SER A 71 9.97 8.18 11.66
CA SER A 71 11.37 8.25 12.11
C SER A 71 12.01 6.86 12.01
N ASP A 72 13.31 6.84 11.73
CA ASP A 72 14.09 5.58 11.65
C ASP A 72 14.00 4.78 12.96
N GLU A 73 13.94 5.45 14.10
CA GLU A 73 13.81 4.84 15.42
C GLU A 73 12.47 4.13 15.62
N THR A 74 11.37 4.78 15.17
CA THR A 74 10.04 4.20 15.28
C THR A 74 9.89 2.96 14.42
N THR A 75 10.47 3.02 13.21
CA THR A 75 10.42 1.88 12.29
C THR A 75 11.29 0.72 12.78
N GLN A 76 12.42 1.02 13.42
CA GLN A 76 13.25 -0.01 14.06
C GLN A 76 12.53 -0.72 15.21
N SER A 77 11.72 -0.01 15.99
CA SER A 77 10.94 -0.61 17.08
C SER A 77 9.84 -1.56 16.57
N LEU A 78 9.37 -1.36 15.33
CA LEU A 78 8.40 -2.25 14.68
C LEU A 78 9.03 -3.53 14.12
N LEU A 79 10.37 -3.57 14.01
CA LEU A 79 11.11 -4.72 13.52
C LEU A 79 11.45 -5.65 14.69
N VAL A 80 10.73 -6.77 14.78
CA VAL A 80 11.05 -7.83 15.76
C VAL A 80 12.24 -8.65 15.21
N LEU A 81 13.45 -8.07 15.31
CA LEU A 81 14.68 -8.74 14.92
C LEU A 81 15.56 -8.96 16.13
N SER A 82 16.01 -10.18 16.34
CA SER A 82 17.02 -10.52 17.33
C SER A 82 18.42 -10.36 16.75
N TYR A 83 19.32 -9.71 17.49
CA TYR A 83 20.71 -9.53 17.08
C TYR A 83 21.64 -10.32 18.01
N PRO A 84 22.67 -10.97 17.51
CA PRO A 84 23.09 -11.13 16.10
C PRO A 84 22.31 -12.23 15.38
N GLN A 85 21.96 -12.01 14.10
CA GLN A 85 21.24 -12.99 13.29
C GLN A 85 21.86 -13.13 11.90
N SER A 86 21.92 -14.37 11.37
CA SER A 86 22.41 -14.63 10.03
C SER A 86 21.46 -14.09 8.97
N LEU A 87 21.97 -13.34 7.98
CA LEU A 87 21.19 -12.83 6.86
C LEU A 87 20.50 -13.93 6.05
N TRP A 88 21.06 -15.13 6.03
CA TRP A 88 20.49 -16.28 5.32
C TRP A 88 19.24 -16.83 6.01
N ARG A 89 19.17 -16.73 7.34
CA ARG A 89 18.00 -17.16 8.14
C ARG A 89 16.87 -16.12 8.17
N ILE A 90 17.15 -14.87 7.86
CA ILE A 90 16.15 -13.82 7.82
C ILE A 90 15.29 -14.03 6.58
N GLU A 91 14.00 -14.20 6.76
CA GLU A 91 13.03 -14.29 5.69
C GLU A 91 12.44 -12.90 5.38
N PRO A 92 12.81 -12.25 4.24
CA PRO A 92 12.36 -10.91 3.91
C PRO A 92 10.84 -10.80 3.76
N SER A 93 10.21 -11.86 3.23
CA SER A 93 8.74 -11.94 3.07
C SER A 93 8.00 -11.92 4.41
N ALA A 94 8.51 -12.62 5.42
CA ALA A 94 7.93 -12.64 6.76
C ALA A 94 7.98 -11.25 7.39
N ILE A 95 9.11 -10.54 7.28
CA ILE A 95 9.26 -9.17 7.77
C ILE A 95 8.32 -8.23 7.00
N ALA A 96 8.29 -8.31 5.66
CA ALA A 96 7.40 -7.49 4.85
C ALA A 96 5.92 -7.70 5.23
N ASN A 97 5.51 -8.95 5.47
CA ASN A 97 4.15 -9.28 5.88
C ASN A 97 3.82 -8.77 7.29
N SER A 98 4.76 -8.83 8.23
CA SER A 98 4.56 -8.29 9.58
C SER A 98 4.42 -6.77 9.56
N LEU A 99 5.20 -6.07 8.73
CA LEU A 99 5.07 -4.63 8.52
C LEU A 99 3.73 -4.26 7.88
N LYS A 100 3.28 -4.99 6.87
CA LYS A 100 1.98 -4.78 6.20
C LYS A 100 0.77 -4.99 7.13
N LYS A 101 0.91 -5.73 8.23
CA LYS A 101 -0.15 -5.86 9.25
C LYS A 101 -0.38 -4.56 10.02
N GLN A 102 0.57 -3.64 9.99
CA GLN A 102 0.38 -2.32 10.60
C GLN A 102 -0.58 -1.48 9.72
N PRO A 103 -1.65 -0.92 10.30
CA PRO A 103 -2.66 -0.19 9.52
C PRO A 103 -2.11 1.07 8.85
N THR A 104 -0.99 1.62 9.33
CA THR A 104 -0.34 2.81 8.78
C THR A 104 0.56 2.54 7.58
N ILE A 105 0.85 1.27 7.28
CA ILE A 105 1.74 0.86 6.20
C ILE A 105 0.92 0.33 5.01
N ALA A 106 1.08 0.95 3.84
CA ALA A 106 0.44 0.53 2.61
C ALA A 106 1.19 -0.63 1.95
N GLN A 107 2.51 -0.46 1.80
CA GLN A 107 3.39 -1.48 1.23
C GLN A 107 4.71 -1.52 2.00
N ALA A 108 5.28 -2.71 2.08
CA ALA A 108 6.61 -2.93 2.61
C ALA A 108 7.33 -3.93 1.70
N ILE A 109 8.53 -3.56 1.27
CA ILE A 109 9.42 -4.40 0.47
C ILE A 109 10.73 -4.54 1.24
N VAL A 110 11.11 -5.77 1.52
CA VAL A 110 12.34 -6.09 2.24
C VAL A 110 13.27 -6.86 1.31
N ARG A 111 14.50 -6.37 1.18
CA ARG A 111 15.53 -6.99 0.35
C ARG A 111 16.80 -7.19 1.15
N ARG A 112 17.47 -8.32 0.93
CA ARG A 112 18.81 -8.54 1.48
C ARG A 112 19.83 -7.78 0.64
N ARG A 113 20.73 -7.08 1.32
CA ARG A 113 21.91 -6.46 0.70
C ARG A 113 23.13 -7.28 1.07
N LEU A 114 23.89 -7.71 0.05
CA LEU A 114 25.06 -8.54 0.25
C LEU A 114 26.32 -7.70 0.53
N PHE A 115 26.47 -6.55 -0.14
CA PHE A 115 27.66 -5.69 -0.01
C PHE A 115 27.24 -4.22 0.19
N PRO A 116 27.55 -3.61 1.36
CA PRO A 116 27.87 -4.27 2.63
C PRO A 116 26.67 -5.08 3.15
N PRO A 117 26.91 -6.15 3.98
CA PRO A 117 25.84 -7.04 4.43
C PRO A 117 24.80 -6.30 5.28
N GLY A 118 23.51 -6.49 4.95
CA GLY A 118 22.43 -5.80 5.62
C GLY A 118 21.08 -6.05 5.00
N LEU A 119 20.09 -5.26 5.41
CA LEU A 119 18.74 -5.26 4.86
C LEU A 119 18.41 -3.88 4.28
N ILE A 120 17.67 -3.88 3.17
CA ILE A 120 17.03 -2.68 2.63
C ILE A 120 15.53 -2.87 2.82
N ILE A 121 14.92 -1.95 3.54
CA ILE A 121 13.49 -1.96 3.81
C ILE A 121 12.91 -0.70 3.16
N GLU A 122 12.06 -0.90 2.16
CA GLU A 122 11.32 0.15 1.49
C GLU A 122 9.89 0.14 2.04
N ILE A 123 9.46 1.22 2.68
CA ILE A 123 8.13 1.35 3.28
C ILE A 123 7.38 2.45 2.55
N GLN A 124 6.18 2.12 2.13
CA GLN A 124 5.20 3.08 1.64
C GLN A 124 4.13 3.26 2.71
N GLU A 125 4.04 4.44 3.27
CA GLU A 125 3.05 4.79 4.27
C GLU A 125 1.69 5.04 3.63
N ARG A 126 0.62 4.80 4.40
CA ARG A 126 -0.73 5.18 4.00
C ARG A 126 -0.96 6.66 4.21
N VAL A 127 -1.53 7.29 3.18
CA VAL A 127 -1.93 8.69 3.26
C VAL A 127 -3.43 8.74 3.60
N PRO A 128 -3.81 9.32 4.75
CA PRO A 128 -5.21 9.46 5.09
C PRO A 128 -5.88 10.50 4.19
N VAL A 129 -7.09 10.20 3.74
CA VAL A 129 -7.90 11.10 2.89
C VAL A 129 -9.17 11.57 3.59
N ALA A 130 -9.58 10.89 4.66
CA ALA A 130 -10.74 11.28 5.46
C ALA A 130 -10.56 10.98 6.94
N VAL A 131 -11.24 11.75 7.79
CA VAL A 131 -11.43 11.46 9.22
C VAL A 131 -12.76 10.74 9.38
N THR A 132 -12.76 9.57 10.01
CA THR A 132 -13.98 8.80 10.25
C THR A 132 -14.39 8.84 11.72
N GLN A 133 -15.70 8.93 11.94
CA GLN A 133 -16.33 8.86 13.24
C GLN A 133 -17.26 7.64 13.26
N THR A 134 -16.88 6.62 14.00
CA THR A 134 -17.65 5.38 14.14
C THR A 134 -18.30 5.35 15.50
N PRO A 135 -19.63 5.28 15.60
CA PRO A 135 -20.30 5.01 16.87
C PRO A 135 -19.86 3.63 17.37
N ARG A 136 -19.34 3.55 18.58
CA ARG A 136 -18.97 2.26 19.18
C ARG A 136 -20.23 1.61 19.71
N GLU A 137 -20.62 0.49 19.12
CA GLU A 137 -21.60 -0.40 19.71
C GLU A 137 -20.99 -1.04 20.96
N GLN A 138 -21.21 -0.44 22.13
CA GLN A 138 -20.94 -1.09 23.40
C GLN A 138 -22.26 -1.43 24.06
N ASN A 139 -22.47 -2.73 24.30
CA ASN A 139 -23.42 -3.28 25.26
C ASN A 139 -23.03 -2.85 26.68
N GLN A 140 -23.19 -1.59 27.03
CA GLN A 140 -23.04 -1.13 28.40
C GLN A 140 -23.99 0.04 28.73
N THR A 141 -24.66 -0.12 29.82
CA THR A 141 -25.76 0.61 30.48
C THR A 141 -25.48 2.07 30.86
N ASN A 142 -24.41 2.69 30.40
CA ASN A 142 -24.10 4.10 30.68
C ASN A 142 -24.07 4.92 29.40
N GLY A 143 -25.02 5.85 29.29
CA GLY A 143 -25.42 6.63 28.11
C GLY A 143 -24.40 7.53 27.41
N ASN A 144 -23.10 7.34 27.58
CA ASN A 144 -22.07 8.05 26.81
C ASN A 144 -21.68 7.22 25.58
N LYS A 145 -22.22 7.57 24.42
CA LYS A 145 -21.81 7.05 23.11
C LYS A 145 -20.33 7.42 22.87
N LYS A 146 -19.43 6.52 23.22
CA LYS A 146 -18.00 6.71 22.96
C LYS A 146 -17.76 6.59 21.44
N VAL A 147 -17.50 7.72 20.80
CA VAL A 147 -17.19 7.77 19.36
C VAL A 147 -15.73 7.39 19.18
N THR A 148 -15.46 6.41 18.34
CA THR A 148 -14.10 6.08 17.93
C THR A 148 -13.73 6.92 16.72
N ILE A 149 -12.70 7.74 16.86
CA ILE A 149 -12.17 8.55 15.76
C ILE A 149 -11.01 7.80 15.12
N GLY A 150 -11.03 7.73 13.80
CA GLY A 150 -9.99 7.11 13.00
C GLY A 150 -9.77 7.86 11.71
N LEU A 151 -8.85 7.36 10.92
CA LEU A 151 -8.52 7.87 9.60
C LEU A 151 -8.80 6.81 8.55
N LEU A 152 -9.14 7.24 7.36
CA LEU A 152 -9.44 6.39 6.24
C LEU A 152 -8.51 6.75 5.07
N ASP A 153 -7.90 5.77 4.44
CA ASP A 153 -7.13 5.97 3.22
C ASP A 153 -8.01 5.87 1.96
N ALA A 154 -7.43 6.15 0.79
CA ALA A 154 -8.14 6.08 -0.49
C ALA A 154 -8.65 4.67 -0.83
N SER A 155 -8.08 3.62 -0.25
CA SER A 155 -8.49 2.23 -0.45
C SER A 155 -9.55 1.74 0.55
N GLY A 156 -9.92 2.58 1.54
CA GLY A 156 -10.91 2.25 2.54
C GLY A 156 -10.34 1.54 3.79
N VAL A 157 -9.02 1.53 3.94
CA VAL A 157 -8.40 0.95 5.14
C VAL A 157 -8.47 1.94 6.29
N TRP A 158 -9.05 1.48 7.39
CA TRP A 158 -9.18 2.25 8.61
C TRP A 158 -7.91 2.22 9.45
N MET A 159 -7.52 3.39 9.98
CA MET A 159 -6.36 3.59 10.84
C MET A 159 -6.77 4.29 12.13
N PRO A 160 -6.33 3.81 13.31
CA PRO A 160 -6.55 4.54 14.56
C PRO A 160 -5.86 5.90 14.54
N LEU A 161 -6.59 6.97 14.89
CA LEU A 161 -6.04 8.34 14.91
C LEU A 161 -4.84 8.43 15.85
N GLU A 162 -4.93 7.85 17.05
CA GLU A 162 -3.86 7.88 18.04
C GLU A 162 -2.55 7.28 17.54
N LYS A 163 -2.64 6.12 16.85
CA LYS A 163 -1.46 5.49 16.26
C LYS A 163 -0.86 6.30 15.12
N TYR A 164 -1.71 6.93 14.32
CA TYR A 164 -1.23 7.75 13.21
C TYR A 164 -0.55 9.02 13.71
N THR A 165 -1.15 9.72 14.68
CA THR A 165 -0.59 10.96 15.23
C THR A 165 0.67 10.73 16.08
N SER A 166 0.78 9.60 16.78
CA SER A 166 2.01 9.25 17.49
C SER A 166 3.19 9.01 16.55
N LEU A 167 2.94 8.48 15.36
CA LEU A 167 3.96 8.27 14.33
C LEU A 167 4.25 9.54 13.52
N ASN A 168 3.26 10.41 13.37
CA ASN A 168 3.29 11.58 12.50
C ASN A 168 2.73 12.84 13.19
N PRO A 169 3.40 13.38 14.20
CA PRO A 169 2.87 14.47 15.06
C PRO A 169 2.64 15.78 14.28
N THR A 170 3.34 16.01 13.18
CA THR A 170 3.26 17.24 12.37
C THR A 170 2.35 17.12 11.14
N SER A 171 1.74 15.95 10.92
CA SER A 171 0.91 15.72 9.75
C SER A 171 -0.44 16.45 9.86
N LYS A 172 -0.82 17.16 8.79
CA LYS A 172 -2.15 17.77 8.69
C LYS A 172 -3.20 16.68 8.47
N LEU A 173 -4.27 16.71 9.26
CA LEU A 173 -5.40 15.82 9.09
C LEU A 173 -6.23 16.24 7.86
N PRO A 174 -6.86 15.29 7.15
CA PRO A 174 -7.75 15.59 6.05
C PRO A 174 -9.03 16.30 6.52
N ASN A 175 -9.55 17.17 5.66
CA ASN A 175 -10.77 17.93 5.96
C ASN A 175 -12.07 17.14 5.74
N LEU A 176 -12.01 16.09 4.92
CA LEU A 176 -13.16 15.24 4.63
C LEU A 176 -13.53 14.41 5.87
N ARG A 177 -14.80 14.45 6.27
CA ARG A 177 -15.35 13.65 7.38
C ARG A 177 -16.23 12.53 6.83
N VAL A 178 -16.16 11.36 7.45
CA VAL A 178 -17.02 10.22 7.15
C VAL A 178 -17.70 9.77 8.44
N ILE A 179 -19.04 9.80 8.45
CA ILE A 179 -19.84 9.37 9.59
C ILE A 179 -20.48 8.03 9.25
N GLY A 180 -20.24 7.03 10.07
CA GLY A 180 -20.78 5.69 9.88
C GLY A 180 -19.80 4.58 10.24
N SER A 181 -20.24 3.34 10.17
CA SER A 181 -19.39 2.19 10.45
C SER A 181 -18.60 1.75 9.21
N PRO A 182 -17.40 1.16 9.38
CA PRO A 182 -16.63 0.63 8.26
C PRO A 182 -17.41 -0.35 7.38
N LYS A 183 -18.29 -1.16 7.98
CA LYS A 183 -19.13 -2.12 7.25
C LYS A 183 -20.08 -1.43 6.25
N GLN A 184 -20.48 -0.19 6.51
CA GLN A 184 -21.42 0.55 5.68
C GLN A 184 -20.81 1.18 4.45
N TYR A 185 -19.54 1.65 4.51
CA TYR A 185 -18.90 2.37 3.42
C TYR A 185 -17.81 1.60 2.66
N CYS A 186 -17.22 0.53 3.24
CA CYS A 186 -16.08 -0.17 2.64
C CYS A 186 -16.35 -0.69 1.22
N LEU A 187 -17.57 -1.12 0.92
CA LEU A 187 -17.89 -1.74 -0.36
C LEU A 187 -17.80 -0.78 -1.55
N TYR A 188 -18.13 0.49 -1.35
CA TYR A 188 -18.18 1.50 -2.41
C TYR A 188 -17.22 2.67 -2.20
N TRP A 189 -16.46 2.65 -1.12
CA TRP A 189 -15.56 3.75 -0.73
C TRP A 189 -14.59 4.16 -1.83
N THR A 190 -13.89 3.20 -2.42
CA THR A 190 -12.87 3.49 -3.44
C THR A 190 -13.48 4.19 -4.66
N GLN A 191 -14.67 3.76 -5.08
CA GLN A 191 -15.39 4.38 -6.20
C GLN A 191 -15.86 5.78 -5.83
N LEU A 192 -16.47 5.93 -4.65
CA LEU A 192 -16.97 7.20 -4.13
C LEU A 192 -15.85 8.21 -3.96
N HIS A 193 -14.77 7.84 -3.28
CA HIS A 193 -13.62 8.70 -3.06
C HIS A 193 -12.99 9.14 -4.39
N LYS A 194 -12.83 8.23 -5.34
CA LYS A 194 -12.33 8.55 -6.68
C LYS A 194 -13.22 9.55 -7.40
N ALA A 195 -14.54 9.36 -7.36
CA ALA A 195 -15.49 10.27 -7.99
C ALA A 195 -15.47 11.66 -7.33
N ILE A 196 -15.45 11.73 -5.99
CA ILE A 196 -15.37 12.98 -5.23
C ILE A 196 -14.05 13.72 -5.51
N SER A 197 -12.93 13.01 -5.52
CA SER A 197 -11.61 13.63 -5.76
C SER A 197 -11.46 14.22 -7.16
N GLN A 198 -12.23 13.73 -8.12
CA GLN A 198 -12.28 14.24 -9.50
C GLN A 198 -13.35 15.32 -9.71
N SER A 199 -14.24 15.52 -8.73
CA SER A 199 -15.32 16.49 -8.81
C SER A 199 -14.81 17.90 -8.46
N PRO A 200 -15.25 18.94 -9.18
CA PRO A 200 -14.98 20.33 -8.83
C PRO A 200 -15.79 20.80 -7.61
N VAL A 201 -16.79 20.02 -7.16
CA VAL A 201 -17.63 20.35 -5.99
C VAL A 201 -16.92 19.89 -4.73
N LYS A 202 -16.75 20.79 -3.78
CA LYS A 202 -16.12 20.49 -2.50
C LYS A 202 -17.07 19.71 -1.59
N VAL A 203 -16.70 18.47 -1.26
CA VAL A 203 -17.40 17.65 -0.28
C VAL A 203 -16.71 17.78 1.07
N MET A 204 -17.45 18.10 2.11
CA MET A 204 -16.94 18.29 3.47
C MET A 204 -17.20 17.09 4.36
N GLU A 205 -18.37 16.44 4.18
CA GLU A 205 -18.78 15.32 5.01
C GLU A 205 -19.58 14.31 4.19
N ILE A 206 -19.41 13.05 4.52
CA ILE A 206 -20.13 11.90 3.95
C ILE A 206 -20.82 11.21 5.10
N ASP A 207 -22.14 11.18 5.10
CA ASP A 207 -22.95 10.48 6.09
C ASP A 207 -23.44 9.14 5.52
N CYS A 208 -22.90 8.06 6.10
CA CYS A 208 -23.18 6.67 5.73
C CYS A 208 -24.00 5.96 6.82
N GLN A 209 -24.56 6.66 7.81
CA GLN A 209 -25.30 6.03 8.90
C GLN A 209 -26.55 5.31 8.41
N ASN A 210 -27.23 5.88 7.42
CA ASN A 210 -28.37 5.24 6.79
C ASN A 210 -27.93 4.44 5.55
N PRO A 211 -28.00 3.10 5.56
CA PRO A 211 -27.59 2.27 4.43
C PRO A 211 -28.43 2.46 3.17
N THR A 212 -29.66 3.03 3.31
CA THR A 212 -30.56 3.27 2.18
C THR A 212 -30.41 4.68 1.60
N ASN A 213 -29.67 5.57 2.25
CA ASN A 213 -29.53 6.94 1.80
C ASN A 213 -28.16 7.52 2.19
N LEU A 214 -27.22 7.48 1.26
CA LEU A 214 -25.94 8.14 1.37
C LEU A 214 -26.12 9.65 1.19
N ILE A 215 -25.67 10.44 2.16
CA ILE A 215 -25.78 11.90 2.13
C ILE A 215 -24.38 12.52 2.07
N LEU A 216 -24.18 13.43 1.12
CA LEU A 216 -22.98 14.25 1.03
C LEU A 216 -23.29 15.67 1.51
N LYS A 217 -22.50 16.20 2.44
CA LYS A 217 -22.54 17.63 2.76
C LYS A 217 -21.49 18.35 1.90
N THR A 218 -21.97 19.19 1.04
CA THR A 218 -21.18 19.90 0.04
C THR A 218 -21.28 21.40 0.20
N GLU A 219 -20.47 22.14 -0.56
CA GLU A 219 -20.61 23.60 -0.67
C GLU A 219 -21.97 24.03 -1.25
N LEU A 220 -22.68 23.15 -1.94
CA LEU A 220 -24.00 23.40 -2.54
C LEU A 220 -25.17 23.08 -1.60
N GLY A 221 -24.90 22.48 -0.43
CA GLY A 221 -25.87 21.96 0.51
C GLY A 221 -25.80 20.45 0.67
N ASN A 222 -26.85 19.88 1.25
CA ASN A 222 -26.97 18.45 1.44
C ASN A 222 -27.38 17.74 0.13
N VAL A 223 -26.70 16.67 -0.25
CA VAL A 223 -26.97 15.90 -1.46
C VAL A 223 -27.31 14.48 -1.10
N HIS A 224 -28.49 14.03 -1.47
CA HIS A 224 -28.99 12.69 -1.21
C HIS A 224 -28.74 11.81 -2.44
N LEU A 225 -27.92 10.79 -2.30
CA LEU A 225 -27.55 9.87 -3.39
C LEU A 225 -28.34 8.55 -3.35
N GLY A 226 -29.11 8.31 -2.27
CA GLY A 226 -29.83 7.05 -2.09
C GLY A 226 -28.92 5.88 -1.74
N VAL A 227 -29.29 4.69 -2.19
CA VAL A 227 -28.51 3.47 -1.96
C VAL A 227 -27.24 3.53 -2.79
N PRO A 228 -26.04 3.39 -2.16
CA PRO A 228 -24.77 3.37 -2.90
C PRO A 228 -24.72 2.23 -3.91
N GLY A 229 -24.33 2.55 -5.15
CA GLY A 229 -24.31 1.58 -6.23
C GLY A 229 -23.45 2.03 -7.41
N PRO A 230 -23.52 1.32 -8.54
CA PRO A 230 -22.72 1.61 -9.75
C PRO A 230 -22.91 3.03 -10.30
N GLN A 231 -24.08 3.61 -10.07
CA GLN A 231 -24.44 4.96 -10.53
C GLN A 231 -23.79 6.11 -9.75
N LEU A 232 -23.05 5.84 -8.67
CA LEU A 232 -22.38 6.87 -7.86
C LEU A 232 -21.52 7.82 -8.69
N SER A 233 -20.77 7.29 -9.66
CA SER A 233 -19.90 8.12 -10.51
C SER A 233 -20.70 9.08 -11.39
N GLU A 234 -21.89 8.66 -11.86
CA GLU A 234 -22.79 9.47 -12.67
C GLU A 234 -23.46 10.55 -11.82
N GLN A 235 -23.95 10.17 -10.65
CA GLN A 235 -24.54 11.11 -9.66
C GLN A 235 -23.55 12.22 -9.28
N ILE A 236 -22.28 11.90 -9.05
CA ILE A 236 -21.24 12.90 -8.73
C ILE A 236 -20.92 13.78 -9.94
N LYS A 237 -20.91 13.22 -11.17
CA LYS A 237 -20.75 14.03 -12.39
C LYS A 237 -21.92 15.01 -12.57
N LEU A 238 -23.14 14.56 -12.34
CA LEU A 238 -24.32 15.40 -12.40
C LEU A 238 -24.26 16.52 -11.36
N LEU A 239 -23.84 16.20 -10.12
CA LEU A 239 -23.61 17.20 -9.08
C LEU A 239 -22.58 18.25 -9.52
N ALA A 240 -21.54 17.82 -10.21
CA ALA A 240 -20.52 18.75 -10.75
C ALA A 240 -21.10 19.72 -11.79
N GLN A 241 -22.01 19.26 -12.65
CA GLN A 241 -22.72 20.12 -13.61
C GLN A 241 -23.66 21.11 -12.91
N MET A 242 -24.28 20.70 -11.79
CA MET A 242 -25.16 21.57 -11.01
C MET A 242 -24.42 22.68 -10.24
N ARG A 243 -23.09 22.67 -10.19
CA ARG A 243 -22.29 23.73 -9.53
C ARG A 243 -22.64 25.11 -10.06
N HIS A 244 -22.90 25.25 -11.34
CA HIS A 244 -23.27 26.51 -11.95
C HIS A 244 -24.68 27.00 -11.55
N LEU A 245 -25.58 26.10 -11.14
CA LEU A 245 -26.89 26.47 -10.62
C LEU A 245 -26.78 27.16 -9.26
N ALA A 246 -25.87 26.71 -8.41
CA ALA A 246 -25.65 27.32 -7.10
C ALA A 246 -25.06 28.75 -7.19
N ALA A 247 -24.40 29.10 -8.28
CA ALA A 247 -23.97 30.47 -8.53
C ALA A 247 -25.18 31.43 -8.76
N LYS A 248 -26.32 30.90 -9.19
CA LYS A 248 -27.57 31.66 -9.39
C LYS A 248 -28.45 31.71 -8.14
N PHE A 249 -28.29 30.75 -7.24
CA PHE A 249 -29.04 30.65 -5.99
C PHE A 249 -28.06 30.73 -4.82
N ASN A 250 -28.32 31.56 -3.82
CA ASN A 250 -27.50 31.56 -2.61
C ASN A 250 -27.58 30.18 -1.98
N SER A 251 -26.43 29.60 -1.59
CA SER A 251 -26.35 28.26 -0.99
C SER A 251 -27.25 28.07 0.25
N GLY A 252 -27.61 29.14 0.94
CA GLY A 252 -28.59 29.14 2.04
C GLY A 252 -30.05 28.94 1.62
N GLN A 253 -30.36 29.02 0.34
CA GLN A 253 -31.74 28.84 -0.18
C GLN A 253 -32.02 27.38 -0.56
N ILE A 254 -30.99 26.57 -0.76
CA ILE A 254 -31.12 25.14 -1.09
C ILE A 254 -31.14 24.35 0.22
N GLU A 255 -32.22 23.60 0.47
CA GLU A 255 -32.32 22.71 1.61
C GLU A 255 -31.57 21.41 1.35
N TYR A 256 -31.89 20.75 0.25
CA TYR A 256 -31.14 19.58 -0.23
C TYR A 256 -31.31 19.38 -1.74
N ILE A 257 -30.39 18.60 -2.31
CA ILE A 257 -30.45 18.14 -3.69
C ILE A 257 -30.67 16.62 -3.66
N ASP A 258 -31.70 16.14 -4.33
CA ASP A 258 -31.97 14.70 -4.44
C ASP A 258 -31.47 14.20 -5.80
N LEU A 259 -30.47 13.33 -5.77
CA LEU A 259 -29.84 12.66 -6.91
C LEU A 259 -30.03 11.14 -6.87
N LYS A 260 -31.00 10.62 -6.10
CA LYS A 260 -31.30 9.19 -6.05
C LYS A 260 -31.57 8.63 -7.44
N ASN A 261 -32.27 9.39 -8.27
CA ASN A 261 -32.42 9.11 -9.70
C ASN A 261 -31.65 10.15 -10.52
N PRO A 262 -30.54 9.78 -11.18
CA PRO A 262 -29.76 10.71 -12.00
C PRO A 262 -30.52 11.31 -13.18
N GLU A 263 -31.54 10.61 -13.69
CA GLU A 263 -32.36 11.11 -14.82
C GLU A 263 -33.29 12.23 -14.42
N PHE A 264 -33.72 12.26 -13.14
CA PHE A 264 -34.67 13.25 -12.61
C PHE A 264 -34.12 13.89 -11.33
N PRO A 265 -33.10 14.76 -11.42
CA PRO A 265 -32.56 15.44 -10.25
C PRO A 265 -33.59 16.45 -9.68
N LEU A 266 -33.77 16.45 -8.37
CA LEU A 266 -34.67 17.39 -7.68
C LEU A 266 -33.86 18.31 -6.77
N VAL A 267 -34.23 19.59 -6.77
CA VAL A 267 -33.63 20.61 -5.87
C VAL A 267 -34.77 21.12 -4.97
N GLN A 268 -34.65 20.85 -3.68
CA GLN A 268 -35.59 21.36 -2.67
C GLN A 268 -35.09 22.70 -2.15
N MET A 269 -35.95 23.71 -2.27
CA MET A 269 -35.64 25.07 -1.78
C MET A 269 -36.18 25.24 -0.35
N ASN A 270 -35.45 25.99 0.47
CA ASN A 270 -35.83 26.26 1.85
C ASN A 270 -37.08 27.18 1.90
N GLN A 271 -38.18 26.68 2.48
CA GLN A 271 -39.43 27.40 2.53
C GLN A 271 -39.38 28.72 3.32
N LYS A 272 -38.44 28.89 4.25
CA LYS A 272 -38.27 30.15 4.98
C LYS A 272 -37.84 31.30 4.07
N THR A 273 -37.15 31.03 3.00
CA THR A 273 -36.68 32.04 2.03
C THR A 273 -37.74 32.35 0.98
N GLN A 274 -38.68 31.43 0.72
CA GLN A 274 -39.79 31.65 -0.20
C GLN A 274 -40.79 32.69 0.31
N LYS A 275 -40.94 32.86 1.64
CA LYS A 275 -41.81 33.90 2.24
C LYS A 275 -41.20 35.30 2.19
N LEU A 276 -39.91 35.47 1.83
CA LEU A 276 -39.21 36.74 1.73
C LEU A 276 -38.95 37.19 0.28
N ALA A 277 -39.39 36.41 -0.71
CA ALA A 277 -39.42 36.85 -2.11
C ALA A 277 -40.46 38.00 -2.20
N PRO A 278 -40.05 39.24 -2.53
CA PRO A 278 -40.93 40.36 -2.41
C PRO A 278 -42.07 40.26 -3.42
N LYS A 279 -43.28 40.69 -2.99
CA LYS A 279 -44.45 41.10 -3.79
C LYS A 279 -44.07 42.20 -4.83
N ILE A 280 -43.10 42.02 -5.68
CA ILE A 280 -42.69 43.04 -6.66
C ILE A 280 -43.17 42.72 -8.09
N LEU A 281 -44.07 41.76 -8.26
CA LEU A 281 -44.66 41.47 -9.57
C LEU A 281 -46.20 41.51 -9.51
N LYS A 282 -46.72 42.59 -8.93
CA LYS A 282 -48.13 42.99 -9.16
C LYS A 282 -48.11 44.51 -9.35
N ASN A 283 -47.62 44.99 -10.45
CA ASN A 283 -47.93 46.29 -11.05
C ASN A 283 -46.95 46.49 -12.22
N ILE A 284 -47.24 45.88 -13.34
CA ILE A 284 -47.10 46.41 -14.71
C ILE A 284 -48.15 45.71 -15.56
#